data_14ae5a48edc8fa8c4d5863e659fbec27
#
_entry.id   14ae5a48edc8fa8c4d5863e659fbec27
#
_cell.length_a   1.000
_cell.length_b   1.000
_cell.length_c   1.000
_cell.angle_alpha   90.00
_cell.angle_beta   90.00
_cell.angle_gamma   90.00
#
_symmetry.space_group_name_H-M   'P 1'
#
loop_
_entity.id
_entity.type
_entity.pdbx_description
1 polymer ?
#
loop_
_entity_poly.entity_id
_entity_poly.type
_entity_poly.pdbx_seq_one_letter_code
_entity_poly.pdbx_strand_id
1 'polypeptide(L)'
;MREWIRIVLAIAAGLAAWVVLATAANLLLRALMPGYAGVEKTMEFTLGMMIWRLAIGAGSSLAAGAACAAIGRAARAPVYVLALLLVALFIPVHSSLWPKFPIWYHLFFLGTLAPLVILGGRLIRPADSRTT
;
A
#
# COMPACT_ATOMS: atom_id res chain seq x y z
N MET A 1 -21.97 16.77 -3.24
CA MET A 1 -20.99 16.06 -4.11
C MET A 1 -21.66 14.84 -4.68
N ARG A 2 -21.54 14.66 -5.97
CA ARG A 2 -22.07 13.46 -6.63
C ARG A 2 -21.30 12.23 -6.13
N GLU A 3 -22.00 11.13 -5.96
CA GLU A 3 -21.45 9.92 -5.37
C GLU A 3 -20.25 9.37 -6.14
N TRP A 4 -20.32 9.39 -7.47
CA TRP A 4 -19.22 8.90 -8.30
C TRP A 4 -17.94 9.74 -8.13
N ILE A 5 -18.09 11.07 -7.93
CA ILE A 5 -16.94 11.96 -7.68
C ILE A 5 -16.27 11.57 -6.36
N ARG A 6 -17.08 11.30 -5.34
CA ARG A 6 -16.54 10.86 -4.04
C ARG A 6 -15.81 9.53 -4.14
N ILE A 7 -16.35 8.59 -4.90
CA ILE A 7 -15.70 7.29 -5.13
C ILE A 7 -14.34 7.48 -5.82
N VAL A 8 -14.29 8.29 -6.87
CA VAL A 8 -13.04 8.58 -7.59
C VAL A 8 -12.04 9.27 -6.67
N LEU A 9 -12.47 10.26 -5.89
CA LEU A 9 -11.61 10.95 -4.94
C LEU A 9 -11.12 10.02 -3.82
N ALA A 10 -11.95 9.12 -3.37
CA ALA A 10 -11.57 8.12 -2.36
C ALA A 10 -10.46 7.21 -2.87
N ILE A 11 -10.60 6.69 -4.08
CA ILE A 11 -9.59 5.84 -4.71
C ILE A 11 -8.30 6.63 -4.95
N ALA A 12 -8.41 7.85 -5.46
CA ALA A 12 -7.26 8.71 -5.70
C ALA A 12 -6.52 9.05 -4.39
N ALA A 13 -7.26 9.31 -3.31
CA ALA A 13 -6.68 9.56 -1.99
C ALA A 13 -5.93 8.33 -1.46
N GLY A 14 -6.50 7.14 -1.66
CA GLY A 14 -5.85 5.89 -1.27
C GLY A 14 -4.56 5.65 -2.05
N LEU A 15 -4.59 5.83 -3.36
CA LEU A 15 -3.39 5.71 -4.20
C LEU A 15 -2.32 6.73 -3.78
N ALA A 16 -2.71 7.98 -3.58
CA ALA A 16 -1.79 9.03 -3.14
C ALA A 16 -1.18 8.72 -1.78
N ALA A 17 -1.99 8.24 -0.83
CA ALA A 17 -1.51 7.85 0.49
C ALA A 17 -0.47 6.73 0.40
N TRP A 18 -0.71 5.72 -0.43
CA TRP A 18 0.23 4.62 -0.64
C TRP A 18 1.57 5.16 -1.17
N VAL A 19 1.52 5.94 -2.24
CA VAL A 19 2.73 6.47 -2.90
C VAL A 19 3.50 7.41 -1.97
N VAL A 20 2.82 8.34 -1.31
CA VAL A 20 3.46 9.32 -0.43
C VAL A 20 4.10 8.62 0.77
N LEU A 21 3.39 7.73 1.42
CA LEU A 21 3.93 7.00 2.59
C LEU A 21 5.08 6.08 2.22
N ALA A 22 4.94 5.32 1.15
CA ALA A 22 6.00 4.41 0.69
C ALA A 22 7.24 5.19 0.29
N THR A 23 7.08 6.31 -0.41
CA THR A 23 8.19 7.17 -0.83
C THR A 23 8.88 7.79 0.39
N ALA A 24 8.13 8.39 1.31
CA ALA A 24 8.67 9.01 2.51
C ALA A 24 9.40 7.98 3.39
N ALA A 25 8.81 6.82 3.60
CA ALA A 25 9.41 5.75 4.39
C ALA A 25 10.68 5.21 3.73
N ASN A 26 10.69 5.09 2.41
CA ASN A 26 11.86 4.63 1.68
C ASN A 26 13.01 5.65 1.74
N LEU A 27 12.71 6.94 1.66
CA LEU A 27 13.70 8.00 1.84
C LEU A 27 14.29 7.98 3.27
N LEU A 28 13.44 7.76 4.25
CA LEU A 28 13.87 7.60 5.64
C LEU A 28 14.78 6.38 5.80
N LEU A 29 14.45 5.27 5.16
CA LEU A 29 15.25 4.05 5.17
C LEU A 29 16.63 4.29 4.55
N ARG A 30 16.71 5.05 3.45
CA ARG A 30 17.99 5.46 2.86
C ARG A 30 18.85 6.25 3.84
N ALA A 31 18.24 7.14 4.61
CA ALA A 31 18.94 7.98 5.56
C ALA A 31 19.43 7.22 6.78
N LEU A 32 18.64 6.24 7.26
CA LEU A 32 18.89 5.57 8.54
C LEU A 32 19.62 4.24 8.40
N MET A 33 19.50 3.55 7.28
CA MET A 33 20.10 2.22 7.09
C MET A 33 21.38 2.33 6.25
N PRO A 34 22.56 2.06 6.86
CA PRO A 34 23.83 2.11 6.12
C PRO A 34 23.84 1.12 4.95
N GLY A 35 24.31 1.59 3.80
CA GLY A 35 24.44 0.77 2.60
C GLY A 35 23.17 0.59 1.79
N TYR A 36 22.00 1.01 2.30
CA TYR A 36 20.72 0.83 1.59
C TYR A 36 20.71 1.57 0.24
N ALA A 37 21.10 2.83 0.23
CA ALA A 37 21.13 3.63 -1.00
C ALA A 37 22.08 3.03 -2.05
N GLY A 38 23.19 2.44 -1.62
CA GLY A 38 24.17 1.82 -2.52
C GLY A 38 23.63 0.57 -3.23
N VAL A 39 22.80 -0.22 -2.56
CA VAL A 39 22.25 -1.46 -3.15
C VAL A 39 20.96 -1.25 -3.91
N GLU A 40 20.30 -0.10 -3.79
CA GLU A 40 19.07 0.18 -4.52
C GLU A 40 19.24 0.12 -6.03
N LYS A 41 20.39 0.53 -6.53
CA LYS A 41 20.69 0.54 -7.97
C LYS A 41 20.75 -0.86 -8.56
N THR A 42 21.25 -1.82 -7.80
CA THR A 42 21.38 -3.23 -8.23
C THR A 42 20.23 -4.10 -7.74
N MET A 43 19.41 -3.60 -6.82
CA MET A 43 18.33 -4.32 -6.16
C MET A 43 18.82 -5.56 -5.41
N GLU A 44 20.06 -5.54 -4.92
CA GLU A 44 20.65 -6.66 -4.15
C GLU A 44 20.51 -6.42 -2.66
N PHE A 45 19.27 -6.47 -2.17
CA PHE A 45 18.95 -6.21 -0.77
C PHE A 45 19.27 -7.38 0.13
N THR A 46 19.71 -7.07 1.36
CA THR A 46 19.84 -8.08 2.43
C THR A 46 18.44 -8.50 2.92
N LEU A 47 18.38 -9.59 3.68
CA LEU A 47 17.12 -10.04 4.26
C LEU A 47 16.48 -8.96 5.14
N GLY A 48 17.26 -8.28 5.98
CA GLY A 48 16.77 -7.17 6.81
C GLY A 48 16.17 -6.04 6.00
N MET A 49 16.84 -5.66 4.89
CA MET A 49 16.34 -4.64 3.97
C MET A 49 15.03 -5.05 3.31
N MET A 50 14.92 -6.33 2.89
CA MET A 50 13.69 -6.87 2.31
C MET A 50 12.54 -6.85 3.31
N ILE A 51 12.79 -7.21 4.56
CA ILE A 51 11.79 -7.16 5.63
C ILE A 51 11.29 -5.73 5.84
N TRP A 52 12.20 -4.75 5.87
CA TRP A 52 11.80 -3.34 5.98
C TRP A 52 10.98 -2.87 4.79
N ARG A 53 11.33 -3.29 3.58
CA ARG A 53 10.54 -2.97 2.39
C ARG A 53 9.14 -3.56 2.46
N LEU A 54 9.00 -4.80 2.94
CA LEU A 54 7.70 -5.43 3.16
C LEU A 54 6.89 -4.71 4.23
N ALA A 55 7.54 -4.27 5.31
CA ALA A 55 6.90 -3.50 6.37
C ALA A 55 6.38 -2.15 5.85
N ILE A 56 7.16 -1.47 5.02
CA ILE A 56 6.75 -0.21 4.36
C ILE A 56 5.53 -0.45 3.46
N GLY A 57 5.57 -1.51 2.65
CA GLY A 57 4.43 -1.89 1.81
C GLY A 57 3.18 -2.19 2.61
N ALA A 58 3.33 -2.91 3.73
CA ALA A 58 2.22 -3.25 4.61
C ALA A 58 1.60 -2.00 5.25
N GLY A 59 2.43 -1.12 5.82
CA GLY A 59 1.97 0.13 6.43
C GLY A 59 1.31 1.05 5.42
N SER A 60 1.89 1.17 4.23
CA SER A 60 1.34 1.97 3.13
C SER A 60 -0.02 1.44 2.66
N SER A 61 -0.17 0.12 2.62
CA SER A 61 -1.42 -0.53 2.22
C SER A 61 -2.53 -0.28 3.26
N LEU A 62 -2.22 -0.41 4.54
CA LEU A 62 -3.16 -0.08 5.62
C LEU A 62 -3.61 1.39 5.54
N ALA A 63 -2.66 2.30 5.38
CA ALA A 63 -2.94 3.73 5.29
C ALA A 63 -3.75 4.07 4.04
N ALA A 64 -3.46 3.42 2.91
CA ALA A 64 -4.21 3.61 1.66
C ALA A 64 -5.68 3.22 1.83
N GLY A 65 -5.93 2.06 2.43
CA GLY A 65 -7.29 1.61 2.73
C GLY A 65 -8.03 2.55 3.67
N ALA A 66 -7.35 3.01 4.72
CA ALA A 66 -7.92 3.94 5.68
C ALA A 66 -8.26 5.30 5.03
N ALA A 67 -7.35 5.86 4.23
CA ALA A 67 -7.59 7.11 3.52
C ALA A 67 -8.76 7.00 2.54
N CYS A 68 -8.81 5.90 1.80
CA CYS A 68 -9.89 5.62 0.86
C CYS A 68 -11.24 5.56 1.60
N ALA A 69 -11.29 4.81 2.70
CA ALA A 69 -12.51 4.68 3.50
C ALA A 69 -12.95 6.01 4.13
N ALA A 70 -12.00 6.82 4.58
CA ALA A 70 -12.31 8.13 5.18
C ALA A 70 -12.99 9.04 4.17
N ILE A 71 -12.45 9.15 2.95
CA ILE A 71 -13.04 9.97 1.88
C ILE A 71 -14.35 9.36 1.38
N GLY A 72 -14.39 8.03 1.25
CA GLY A 72 -15.56 7.29 0.77
C GLY A 72 -16.65 7.08 1.81
N ARG A 73 -16.51 7.66 3.00
CA ARG A 73 -17.45 7.52 4.12
C ARG A 73 -17.70 6.06 4.52
N ALA A 74 -16.62 5.31 4.60
CA ALA A 74 -16.60 3.90 4.96
C ALA A 74 -17.39 2.98 4.00
N ALA A 75 -17.70 3.45 2.79
CA ALA A 75 -18.24 2.58 1.75
C ALA A 75 -17.20 1.51 1.38
N ARG A 76 -17.64 0.29 1.18
CA ARG A 76 -16.75 -0.85 0.91
C ARG A 76 -16.24 -0.89 -0.52
N ALA A 77 -17.09 -0.53 -1.49
CA ALA A 77 -16.76 -0.65 -2.90
C ALA A 77 -15.49 0.11 -3.31
N PRO A 78 -15.27 1.38 -2.93
CA PRO A 78 -14.02 2.07 -3.28
C PRO A 78 -12.78 1.37 -2.74
N VAL A 79 -12.84 0.81 -1.54
CA VAL A 79 -11.71 0.10 -0.91
C VAL A 79 -11.37 -1.17 -1.69
N TYR A 80 -12.38 -1.95 -2.10
CA TYR A 80 -12.14 -3.15 -2.92
C TYR A 80 -11.57 -2.79 -4.29
N VAL A 81 -12.08 -1.73 -4.92
CA VAL A 81 -11.55 -1.24 -6.21
C VAL A 81 -10.10 -0.81 -6.04
N LEU A 82 -9.79 -0.07 -4.97
CA LEU A 82 -8.43 0.35 -4.67
C LEU A 82 -7.51 -0.86 -4.46
N ALA A 83 -7.94 -1.86 -3.71
CA ALA A 83 -7.16 -3.08 -3.46
C ALA A 83 -6.83 -3.79 -4.78
N LEU A 84 -7.84 -3.96 -5.64
CA LEU A 84 -7.67 -4.60 -6.93
C LEU A 84 -6.73 -3.79 -7.85
N LEU A 85 -6.89 -2.46 -7.85
CA LEU A 85 -6.08 -1.56 -8.65
C LEU A 85 -4.61 -1.60 -8.22
N LEU A 86 -4.33 -1.59 -6.92
CA LEU A 86 -2.97 -1.69 -6.41
C LEU A 86 -2.32 -3.02 -6.77
N VAL A 87 -3.04 -4.13 -6.64
CA VAL A 87 -2.53 -5.44 -7.07
C VAL A 87 -2.20 -5.41 -8.56
N ALA A 88 -3.11 -4.88 -9.39
CA ALA A 88 -2.91 -4.78 -10.84
C ALA A 88 -1.70 -3.93 -11.20
N LEU A 89 -1.46 -2.84 -10.46
CA LEU A 89 -0.30 -1.96 -10.67
C LEU A 89 1.02 -2.63 -10.26
N PHE A 90 1.01 -3.44 -9.21
CA PHE A 90 2.22 -4.08 -8.70
C PHE A 90 2.58 -5.40 -9.39
N ILE A 91 1.66 -6.05 -10.08
CA ILE A 91 1.97 -7.27 -10.84
C ILE A 91 3.08 -7.02 -11.87
N PRO A 92 3.01 -6.01 -12.75
CA PRO A 92 4.09 -5.73 -13.69
C PRO A 92 5.41 -5.39 -13.00
N VAL A 93 5.36 -4.64 -11.89
CA VAL A 93 6.55 -4.28 -11.11
C VAL A 93 7.24 -5.54 -10.60
N HIS A 94 6.50 -6.45 -9.97
CA HIS A 94 7.06 -7.70 -9.45
C HIS A 94 7.49 -8.66 -10.56
N SER A 95 6.81 -8.65 -11.70
CA SER A 95 7.25 -9.43 -12.87
C SER A 95 8.61 -8.97 -13.37
N SER A 96 8.83 -7.66 -13.44
CA SER A 96 10.13 -7.11 -13.88
C SER A 96 11.25 -7.35 -12.88
N LEU A 97 10.90 -7.43 -11.58
CA LEU A 97 11.86 -7.65 -10.49
C LEU A 97 11.97 -9.12 -10.07
N TRP A 98 11.31 -10.03 -10.80
CA TRP A 98 11.25 -11.43 -10.42
C TRP A 98 12.63 -12.07 -10.18
N PRO A 99 13.65 -11.85 -11.06
CA PRO A 99 14.97 -12.44 -10.84
C PRO A 99 15.76 -11.77 -9.70
N LYS A 100 15.36 -10.58 -9.24
CA LYS A 100 16.10 -9.80 -8.25
C LYS A 100 15.73 -10.12 -6.81
N PHE A 101 14.56 -10.70 -6.57
CA PHE A 101 14.06 -11.03 -5.26
C PHE A 101 13.69 -12.51 -5.17
N PRO A 102 13.75 -13.12 -3.97
CA PRO A 102 13.27 -14.49 -3.80
C PRO A 102 11.75 -14.57 -4.02
N ILE A 103 11.28 -15.75 -4.39
CA ILE A 103 9.86 -16.00 -4.69
C ILE A 103 8.98 -15.62 -3.49
N TRP A 104 9.40 -15.95 -2.27
CA TRP A 104 8.61 -15.65 -1.06
C TRP A 104 8.35 -14.15 -0.87
N TYR A 105 9.29 -13.29 -1.29
CA TYR A 105 9.14 -11.84 -1.22
C TYR A 105 7.97 -11.37 -2.10
N HIS A 106 7.93 -11.82 -3.35
CA HIS A 106 6.87 -11.46 -4.29
C HIS A 106 5.51 -11.98 -3.82
N LEU A 107 5.45 -13.23 -3.37
CA LEU A 107 4.21 -13.83 -2.90
C LEU A 107 3.70 -13.15 -1.64
N PHE A 108 4.58 -12.83 -0.72
CA PHE A 108 4.22 -12.14 0.51
C PHE A 108 3.68 -10.74 0.21
N PHE A 109 4.39 -9.97 -0.61
CA PHE A 109 3.97 -8.62 -0.96
C PHE A 109 2.61 -8.61 -1.67
N LEU A 110 2.51 -9.35 -2.76
CA LEU A 110 1.28 -9.38 -3.56
C LEU A 110 0.12 -10.03 -2.80
N GLY A 111 0.40 -11.07 -2.03
CA GLY A 111 -0.62 -11.80 -1.27
C GLY A 111 -1.18 -11.00 -0.09
N THR A 112 -0.41 -10.11 0.50
CA THR A 112 -0.85 -9.28 1.64
C THR A 112 -1.36 -7.91 1.22
N LEU A 113 -1.08 -7.45 0.02
CA LEU A 113 -1.42 -6.12 -0.46
C LEU A 113 -2.93 -5.84 -0.37
N ALA A 114 -3.75 -6.67 -1.01
CA ALA A 114 -5.21 -6.49 -1.00
C ALA A 114 -5.82 -6.70 0.40
N PRO A 115 -5.50 -7.77 1.16
CA PRO A 115 -6.01 -7.93 2.51
C PRO A 115 -5.68 -6.76 3.44
N LEU A 116 -4.49 -6.19 3.34
CA LEU A 116 -4.08 -5.06 4.20
C LEU A 116 -4.80 -3.77 3.81
N VAL A 117 -5.03 -3.52 2.52
CA VAL A 117 -5.85 -2.39 2.07
C VAL A 117 -7.28 -2.53 2.62
N ILE A 118 -7.87 -3.70 2.52
CA ILE A 118 -9.21 -3.98 3.03
C ILE A 118 -9.26 -3.81 4.54
N LEU A 119 -8.27 -4.33 5.26
CA LEU A 119 -8.16 -4.18 6.71
C LEU A 119 -8.05 -2.71 7.10
N GLY A 120 -7.20 -1.94 6.43
CA GLY A 120 -7.06 -0.50 6.66
C GLY A 120 -8.40 0.22 6.50
N GLY A 121 -9.15 -0.14 5.46
CA GLY A 121 -10.49 0.41 5.23
C GLY A 121 -11.47 0.07 6.35
N ARG A 122 -11.37 -1.10 6.94
CA ARG A 122 -12.24 -1.54 8.05
C ARG A 122 -11.93 -0.84 9.38
N LEU A 123 -10.75 -0.26 9.52
CA LEU A 123 -10.40 0.50 10.72
C LEU A 123 -11.14 1.83 10.79
N ILE A 124 -11.67 2.32 9.66
CA ILE A 124 -12.49 3.52 9.59
C ILE A 124 -13.96 3.10 9.74
N ARG A 125 -14.60 3.59 10.78
CA ARG A 125 -15.99 3.25 11.08
C ARG A 125 -16.95 4.26 10.45
N PRO A 126 -18.14 3.82 9.99
CA PRO A 126 -19.19 4.76 9.55
C PRO A 126 -19.58 5.70 10.68
N ALA A 127 -19.93 6.95 10.31
CA ALA A 127 -20.34 7.97 11.29
C ALA A 127 -21.58 7.55 12.10
N ASP A 128 -22.46 6.74 11.50
CA ASP A 128 -23.74 6.32 12.12
C ASP A 128 -23.58 5.17 13.12
N SER A 129 -22.41 4.57 13.23
CA SER A 129 -22.18 3.45 14.15
C SER A 129 -22.17 3.87 15.64
N ARG A 130 -22.28 5.18 15.91
CA ARG A 130 -22.28 5.73 17.28
C ARG A 130 -23.68 5.96 17.88
N THR A 131 -24.73 5.77 17.11
CA THR A 131 -26.10 6.07 17.54
C THR A 131 -26.87 4.84 18.03
N THR A 132 -26.24 3.72 18.11
CA THR A 132 -26.75 2.50 18.73
C THR A 132 -25.92 2.16 19.97
#